data_673b2638f086d888389250f822cf642a
#
_entry.id   673b2638f086d888389250f822cf642a
#
_cell.length_a   1.000
_cell.length_b   1.000
_cell.length_c   1.000
_cell.angle_alpha   90.00
_cell.angle_beta   90.00
_cell.angle_gamma   90.00
#
_symmetry.space_group_name_H-M   'P 1'
#
loop_
_entity.id
_entity.type
_entity.pdbx_description
1 polymer ?
#
loop_
_entity_poly.entity_id
_entity_poly.type
_entity_poly.pdbx_seq_one_letter_code
_entity_poly.pdbx_strand_id
1 'polypeptide(L)'
;MPQAEGVEKAEYLSDSLVGGSRKVEVRITTPLHRRLVIGIDDTDTKEKGATWVLGLKLAREMPHGMFLSHKIVQLNPHAPQKTTNCASTGVSFAVGPEEVERAISWSNEFVAKNTYSDQTSTAVFEGLNVPKKLVRYGADAKETILAIHDAEYVARETGVRLHEITGKRGSIGALAAIGCFDLGLYSAGLPEDFKHL
;
A
#
# COMPACT_ATOMS: atom_id res chain seq x y z
N MET A 1 7.87 -22.30 26.62
CA MET A 1 7.79 -20.86 26.36
C MET A 1 6.53 -20.58 25.58
N PRO A 2 5.78 -19.52 25.89
CA PRO A 2 4.78 -19.05 24.94
C PRO A 2 5.53 -18.64 23.65
N GLN A 3 5.18 -19.24 22.54
CA GLN A 3 5.69 -18.83 21.25
C GLN A 3 5.10 -17.44 20.95
N ALA A 4 5.95 -16.52 20.48
CA ALA A 4 5.45 -15.25 19.97
C ALA A 4 4.57 -15.51 18.75
N GLU A 5 3.56 -14.68 18.57
CA GLU A 5 2.70 -14.76 17.39
C GLU A 5 3.56 -14.74 16.11
N GLY A 6 3.28 -15.63 15.16
CA GLY A 6 4.06 -15.78 13.93
C GLY A 6 5.31 -16.67 14.06
N VAL A 7 5.60 -17.27 15.21
CA VAL A 7 6.67 -18.25 15.37
C VAL A 7 6.10 -19.66 15.26
N GLU A 8 6.51 -20.40 14.22
CA GLU A 8 6.10 -21.79 14.01
C GLU A 8 6.88 -22.76 14.92
N LYS A 9 8.19 -22.50 15.09
CA LYS A 9 9.08 -23.33 15.88
C LYS A 9 10.18 -22.51 16.55
N ALA A 10 10.51 -22.83 17.79
CA ALA A 10 11.68 -22.33 18.50
C ALA A 10 12.49 -23.50 19.06
N GLU A 11 13.77 -23.56 18.74
CA GLU A 11 14.70 -24.60 19.15
C GLU A 11 15.85 -23.99 19.95
N TYR A 12 16.08 -24.46 21.16
CA TYR A 12 17.27 -24.11 21.91
C TYR A 12 18.48 -24.84 21.33
N LEU A 13 19.50 -24.09 20.94
CA LEU A 13 20.74 -24.63 20.38
C LEU A 13 21.82 -24.74 21.44
N SER A 14 22.00 -23.73 22.28
CA SER A 14 22.97 -23.72 23.33
C SER A 14 22.59 -22.81 24.50
N ASP A 15 23.14 -23.08 25.67
CA ASP A 15 22.96 -22.31 26.87
C ASP A 15 24.30 -22.33 27.63
N SER A 16 24.97 -21.19 27.70
CA SER A 16 26.28 -21.05 28.28
C SER A 16 26.41 -19.82 29.18
N LEU A 17 27.25 -19.90 30.22
CA LEU A 17 27.63 -18.76 31.03
C LEU A 17 28.78 -18.03 30.37
N VAL A 18 28.62 -16.73 30.12
CA VAL A 18 29.64 -15.84 29.55
C VAL A 18 29.74 -14.59 30.39
N GLY A 19 30.90 -14.40 31.06
CA GLY A 19 31.17 -13.19 31.81
C GLY A 19 30.16 -12.88 32.93
N GLY A 20 29.63 -13.90 33.61
CA GLY A 20 28.61 -13.76 34.65
C GLY A 20 27.18 -13.61 34.13
N SER A 21 26.98 -13.61 32.81
CA SER A 21 25.68 -13.59 32.15
C SER A 21 25.40 -14.91 31.43
N ARG A 22 24.13 -15.25 31.30
CA ARG A 22 23.68 -16.43 30.56
C ARG A 22 23.48 -16.07 29.10
N LYS A 23 24.23 -16.69 28.20
CA LYS A 23 24.04 -16.59 26.75
C LYS A 23 23.20 -17.76 26.27
N VAL A 24 22.07 -17.47 25.65
CA VAL A 24 21.18 -18.47 25.07
C VAL A 24 21.14 -18.26 23.56
N GLU A 25 21.35 -19.33 22.81
CA GLU A 25 21.20 -19.35 21.35
C GLU A 25 19.94 -20.12 21.01
N VAL A 26 19.06 -19.48 20.23
CA VAL A 26 17.77 -20.02 19.83
C VAL A 26 17.61 -19.89 18.32
N ARG A 27 17.19 -20.96 17.66
CA ARG A 27 16.72 -20.93 16.27
C ARG A 27 15.22 -20.75 16.25
N ILE A 28 14.76 -19.74 15.52
CA ILE A 28 13.32 -19.45 15.33
C ILE A 28 12.97 -19.71 13.88
N THR A 29 11.91 -20.49 13.65
CA THR A 29 11.30 -20.71 12.33
C THR A 29 10.03 -19.89 12.26
N THR A 30 9.90 -19.08 11.21
CA THR A 30 8.73 -18.26 10.92
C THR A 30 8.25 -18.52 9.49
N PRO A 31 6.96 -18.35 9.19
CA PRO A 31 6.47 -18.42 7.81
C PRO A 31 7.08 -17.27 6.98
N LEU A 32 7.32 -17.54 5.70
CA LEU A 32 7.74 -16.52 4.75
C LEU A 32 6.52 -15.74 4.26
N HIS A 33 6.58 -14.42 4.36
CA HIS A 33 5.57 -13.53 3.79
C HIS A 33 6.18 -12.56 2.78
N ARG A 34 5.36 -12.17 1.80
CA ARG A 34 5.60 -11.06 0.89
C ARG A 34 4.79 -9.87 1.34
N ARG A 35 5.39 -8.68 1.35
CA ARG A 35 4.63 -7.45 1.57
C ARG A 35 4.03 -7.01 0.24
N LEU A 36 2.69 -6.89 0.21
CA LEU A 36 1.96 -6.23 -0.86
C LEU A 36 1.52 -4.85 -0.38
N VAL A 37 1.64 -3.85 -1.24
CA VAL A 37 1.02 -2.53 -1.08
C VAL A 37 0.08 -2.34 -2.25
N ILE A 38 -1.19 -2.14 -1.96
CA ILE A 38 -2.26 -1.94 -2.95
C ILE A 38 -2.70 -0.49 -2.87
N GLY A 39 -2.41 0.28 -3.90
CA GLY A 39 -2.91 1.63 -4.08
C GLY A 39 -4.25 1.59 -4.81
N ILE A 40 -5.18 2.46 -4.42
CA ILE A 40 -6.53 2.55 -4.99
C ILE A 40 -6.86 4.02 -5.17
N ASP A 41 -7.42 4.37 -6.33
CA ASP A 41 -7.88 5.74 -6.55
C ASP A 41 -9.09 5.80 -7.47
N ASP A 42 -9.77 6.96 -7.41
CA ASP A 42 -10.90 7.33 -8.27
C ASP A 42 -12.07 6.33 -8.16
N THR A 43 -12.49 6.03 -6.92
CA THR A 43 -13.58 5.06 -6.66
C THR A 43 -14.91 5.70 -6.30
N ASP A 44 -14.94 7.02 -6.09
CA ASP A 44 -16.10 7.78 -5.66
C ASP A 44 -16.55 8.78 -6.73
N THR A 45 -17.78 9.28 -6.56
CA THR A 45 -18.32 10.41 -7.29
C THR A 45 -18.52 11.59 -6.34
N LYS A 46 -18.98 12.73 -6.83
CA LYS A 46 -19.32 13.89 -5.98
C LYS A 46 -20.47 13.58 -5.01
N GLU A 47 -21.32 12.66 -5.38
CA GLU A 47 -22.56 12.31 -4.65
C GLU A 47 -22.38 11.06 -3.77
N LYS A 48 -21.41 10.19 -4.10
CA LYS A 48 -21.40 8.86 -3.49
C LYS A 48 -19.99 8.28 -3.39
N GLY A 49 -19.74 7.61 -2.26
CA GLY A 49 -18.51 6.89 -2.00
C GLY A 49 -17.45 7.74 -1.30
N ALA A 50 -16.33 7.09 -1.02
CA ALA A 50 -15.07 7.70 -0.61
C ALA A 50 -13.96 6.66 -0.78
N THR A 51 -12.91 6.99 -1.50
CA THR A 51 -11.83 6.05 -1.84
C THR A 51 -11.16 5.47 -0.58
N TRP A 52 -10.91 6.27 0.46
CA TRP A 52 -10.32 5.78 1.69
C TRP A 52 -11.23 4.80 2.46
N VAL A 53 -12.56 4.98 2.40
CA VAL A 53 -13.52 4.05 3.02
C VAL A 53 -13.49 2.70 2.31
N LEU A 54 -13.38 2.70 0.98
CA LEU A 54 -13.24 1.47 0.21
C LEU A 54 -11.95 0.75 0.56
N GLY A 55 -10.82 1.47 0.69
CA GLY A 55 -9.56 0.91 1.15
C GLY A 55 -9.65 0.28 2.55
N LEU A 56 -10.38 0.91 3.48
CA LEU A 56 -10.60 0.36 4.81
C LEU A 56 -11.48 -0.90 4.79
N LYS A 57 -12.49 -0.95 3.92
CA LYS A 57 -13.30 -2.16 3.71
C LYS A 57 -12.45 -3.30 3.12
N LEU A 58 -11.64 -3.01 2.09
CA LEU A 58 -10.68 -3.97 1.54
C LEU A 58 -9.77 -4.53 2.65
N ALA A 59 -9.24 -3.67 3.52
CA ALA A 59 -8.36 -4.07 4.62
C ALA A 59 -9.03 -5.05 5.60
N ARG A 60 -10.34 -4.91 5.83
CA ARG A 60 -11.11 -5.74 6.75
C ARG A 60 -11.59 -7.05 6.14
N GLU A 61 -11.85 -7.05 4.85
CA GLU A 61 -12.51 -8.18 4.16
C GLU A 61 -11.53 -9.07 3.39
N MET A 62 -10.26 -8.65 3.22
CA MET A 62 -9.22 -9.43 2.53
C MET A 62 -9.02 -10.81 3.17
N PRO A 63 -9.32 -11.92 2.45
CA PRO A 63 -9.16 -13.25 3.01
C PRO A 63 -7.74 -13.83 2.83
N HIS A 64 -6.91 -13.17 2.01
CA HIS A 64 -5.58 -13.61 1.64
C HIS A 64 -4.51 -12.74 2.28
N GLY A 65 -3.99 -13.19 3.42
CA GLY A 65 -2.92 -12.50 4.11
C GLY A 65 -3.36 -11.69 5.33
N MET A 66 -2.37 -11.15 6.01
CA MET A 66 -2.52 -10.38 7.24
C MET A 66 -2.44 -8.89 6.95
N PHE A 67 -3.41 -8.13 7.41
CA PHE A 67 -3.42 -6.68 7.32
C PHE A 67 -2.23 -6.07 8.10
N LEU A 68 -1.50 -5.16 7.48
CA LEU A 68 -0.39 -4.44 8.10
C LEU A 68 -0.72 -2.99 8.39
N SER A 69 -1.18 -2.25 7.37
CA SER A 69 -1.52 -0.84 7.56
C SER A 69 -2.37 -0.30 6.41
N HIS A 70 -3.09 0.79 6.71
CA HIS A 70 -3.88 1.57 5.76
C HIS A 70 -3.45 3.04 5.83
N LYS A 71 -3.30 3.69 4.67
CA LYS A 71 -2.88 5.08 4.56
C LYS A 71 -3.82 5.85 3.64
N ILE A 72 -4.18 7.04 4.07
CA ILE A 72 -4.80 8.05 3.22
C ILE A 72 -3.66 8.90 2.65
N VAL A 73 -3.70 9.15 1.36
CA VAL A 73 -2.69 9.93 0.66
C VAL A 73 -3.35 11.15 0.02
N GLN A 74 -3.05 12.32 0.56
CA GLN A 74 -3.48 13.58 -0.02
C GLN A 74 -2.69 13.86 -1.29
N LEU A 75 -3.39 14.11 -2.39
CA LEU A 75 -2.83 14.50 -3.68
C LEU A 75 -3.02 16.01 -3.90
N ASN A 76 -2.59 16.51 -5.07
CA ASN A 76 -2.73 17.91 -5.42
C ASN A 76 -4.21 18.36 -5.40
N PRO A 77 -4.59 19.27 -4.49
CA PRO A 77 -5.98 19.69 -4.35
C PRO A 77 -6.50 20.52 -5.53
N HIS A 78 -5.61 20.93 -6.44
CA HIS A 78 -5.95 21.72 -7.63
C HIS A 78 -6.18 20.84 -8.88
N ALA A 79 -6.14 19.51 -8.74
CA ALA A 79 -6.44 18.61 -9.86
C ALA A 79 -7.87 18.86 -10.40
N PRO A 80 -8.03 19.09 -11.70
CA PRO A 80 -9.32 19.53 -12.27
C PRO A 80 -10.40 18.44 -12.22
N GLN A 81 -10.02 17.16 -12.21
CA GLN A 81 -10.93 16.02 -12.20
C GLN A 81 -11.23 15.47 -10.82
N LYS A 82 -10.78 16.12 -9.73
CA LYS A 82 -11.09 15.67 -8.38
C LYS A 82 -12.59 15.63 -8.12
N THR A 83 -13.04 14.71 -7.28
CA THR A 83 -14.41 14.64 -6.78
C THR A 83 -14.63 15.67 -5.67
N THR A 84 -14.46 15.32 -4.41
CA THR A 84 -14.55 16.23 -3.26
C THR A 84 -13.18 16.55 -2.73
N ASN A 85 -12.44 15.52 -2.33
CA ASN A 85 -11.06 15.59 -1.86
C ASN A 85 -10.17 14.89 -2.89
N CYS A 86 -9.04 15.50 -3.23
CA CYS A 86 -8.06 14.85 -4.09
C CYS A 86 -7.20 13.92 -3.25
N ALA A 87 -7.73 12.75 -2.89
CA ALA A 87 -7.06 11.80 -2.02
C ALA A 87 -7.21 10.37 -2.54
N SER A 88 -6.11 9.67 -2.63
CA SER A 88 -6.02 8.24 -2.88
C SER A 88 -5.81 7.45 -1.58
N THR A 89 -5.81 6.14 -1.66
CA THR A 89 -5.56 5.29 -0.49
C THR A 89 -4.63 4.13 -0.82
N GLY A 90 -3.83 3.73 0.17
CA GLY A 90 -2.99 2.55 0.10
C GLY A 90 -3.27 1.59 1.25
N VAL A 91 -3.26 0.30 0.96
CA VAL A 91 -3.42 -0.78 1.94
C VAL A 91 -2.28 -1.77 1.80
N SER A 92 -1.68 -2.17 2.91
CA SER A 92 -0.58 -3.14 2.91
C SER A 92 -0.92 -4.41 3.66
N PHE A 93 -0.49 -5.54 3.09
CA PHE A 93 -0.69 -6.88 3.62
C PHE A 93 0.62 -7.68 3.64
N ALA A 94 0.76 -8.59 4.61
CA ALA A 94 1.71 -9.68 4.57
C ALA A 94 1.01 -10.92 4.01
N VAL A 95 1.48 -11.43 2.88
CA VAL A 95 0.82 -12.49 2.11
C VAL A 95 1.78 -13.66 1.92
N GLY A 96 1.32 -14.88 2.03
CA GLY A 96 2.10 -16.07 1.65
C GLY A 96 2.50 -16.00 0.17
N PRO A 97 3.71 -16.44 -0.22
CA PRO A 97 4.16 -16.35 -1.62
C PRO A 97 3.17 -16.98 -2.62
N GLU A 98 2.53 -18.06 -2.23
CA GLU A 98 1.55 -18.80 -3.03
C GLU A 98 0.17 -18.13 -3.12
N GLU A 99 -0.10 -17.16 -2.25
CA GLU A 99 -1.38 -16.44 -2.18
C GLU A 99 -1.33 -15.08 -2.88
N VAL A 100 -0.16 -14.61 -3.33
CA VAL A 100 0.04 -13.27 -3.89
C VAL A 100 -0.93 -12.98 -5.04
N GLU A 101 -1.01 -13.87 -6.03
CA GLU A 101 -1.88 -13.64 -7.19
C GLU A 101 -3.37 -13.72 -6.83
N ARG A 102 -3.74 -14.55 -5.86
CA ARG A 102 -5.10 -14.60 -5.34
C ARG A 102 -5.48 -13.32 -4.61
N ALA A 103 -4.57 -12.80 -3.77
CA ALA A 103 -4.76 -11.53 -3.07
C ALA A 103 -4.98 -10.38 -4.06
N ILE A 104 -4.21 -10.34 -5.14
CA ILE A 104 -4.33 -9.30 -6.18
C ILE A 104 -5.65 -9.42 -6.93
N SER A 105 -5.98 -10.61 -7.42
CA SER A 105 -7.23 -10.85 -8.17
C SER A 105 -8.44 -10.52 -7.31
N TRP A 106 -8.47 -11.00 -6.08
CA TRP A 106 -9.54 -10.73 -5.13
C TRP A 106 -9.69 -9.23 -4.86
N SER A 107 -8.57 -8.51 -4.66
CA SER A 107 -8.59 -7.06 -4.42
C SER A 107 -9.19 -6.30 -5.60
N ASN A 108 -8.80 -6.64 -6.82
CA ASN A 108 -9.31 -5.99 -8.03
C ASN A 108 -10.82 -6.27 -8.20
N GLU A 109 -11.27 -7.51 -7.96
CA GLU A 109 -12.69 -7.86 -8.00
C GLU A 109 -13.48 -7.15 -6.91
N PHE A 110 -12.92 -7.04 -5.69
CA PHE A 110 -13.53 -6.33 -4.59
C PHE A 110 -13.70 -4.85 -4.92
N VAL A 111 -12.65 -4.20 -5.46
CA VAL A 111 -12.72 -2.79 -5.89
C VAL A 111 -13.73 -2.63 -7.01
N ALA A 112 -13.75 -3.52 -8.01
CA ALA A 112 -14.72 -3.48 -9.11
C ALA A 112 -16.18 -3.55 -8.63
N LYS A 113 -16.46 -4.37 -7.62
CA LYS A 113 -17.82 -4.52 -7.04
C LYS A 113 -18.25 -3.32 -6.19
N ASN A 114 -17.32 -2.54 -5.67
CA ASN A 114 -17.59 -1.50 -4.67
C ASN A 114 -17.29 -0.07 -5.14
N THR A 115 -16.79 0.11 -6.35
CA THR A 115 -16.57 1.43 -6.94
C THR A 115 -17.86 2.04 -7.47
N TYR A 116 -17.90 3.37 -7.49
CA TYR A 116 -18.99 4.16 -8.08
C TYR A 116 -18.51 5.00 -9.27
N SER A 117 -17.19 5.02 -9.54
CA SER A 117 -16.56 5.77 -10.62
C SER A 117 -16.34 4.91 -11.86
N ASP A 118 -16.32 5.54 -13.01
CA ASP A 118 -15.93 4.95 -14.30
C ASP A 118 -14.44 5.10 -14.62
N GLN A 119 -13.64 5.59 -13.66
CA GLN A 119 -12.21 5.88 -13.82
C GLN A 119 -11.32 5.18 -12.81
N THR A 120 -11.86 4.22 -12.06
CA THR A 120 -11.15 3.51 -11.00
C THR A 120 -9.99 2.69 -11.54
N SER A 121 -8.86 2.78 -10.86
CA SER A 121 -7.71 1.90 -11.04
C SER A 121 -7.12 1.45 -9.72
N THR A 122 -6.39 0.34 -9.75
CA THR A 122 -5.52 -0.10 -8.66
C THR A 122 -4.07 -0.18 -9.13
N ALA A 123 -3.16 -0.08 -8.17
CA ALA A 123 -1.73 -0.31 -8.37
C ALA A 123 -1.25 -1.31 -7.31
N VAL A 124 -0.38 -2.24 -7.69
CA VAL A 124 0.14 -3.25 -6.76
C VAL A 124 1.67 -3.26 -6.80
N PHE A 125 2.26 -3.09 -5.64
CA PHE A 125 3.70 -3.20 -5.42
C PHE A 125 3.99 -4.37 -4.47
N GLU A 126 4.90 -5.24 -4.87
CA GLU A 126 5.44 -6.32 -4.05
C GLU A 126 6.87 -5.96 -3.64
N GLY A 127 7.10 -5.73 -2.36
CA GLY A 127 8.43 -5.42 -1.85
C GLY A 127 8.41 -4.79 -0.47
N LEU A 128 9.53 -4.92 0.25
CA LEU A 128 9.68 -4.36 1.60
C LEU A 128 9.83 -2.84 1.58
N ASN A 129 10.64 -2.33 0.64
CA ASN A 129 10.96 -0.90 0.55
C ASN A 129 10.44 -0.33 -0.77
N VAL A 130 9.68 0.74 -0.67
CA VAL A 130 9.19 1.47 -1.85
C VAL A 130 10.38 2.11 -2.59
N PRO A 131 10.57 1.88 -3.89
CA PRO A 131 11.69 2.44 -4.66
C PRO A 131 11.70 3.98 -4.64
N LYS A 132 12.90 4.59 -4.55
CA LYS A 132 13.06 6.06 -4.50
C LYS A 132 12.38 6.79 -5.66
N LYS A 133 12.39 6.20 -6.86
CA LYS A 133 11.71 6.77 -8.05
C LYS A 133 10.19 6.84 -7.84
N LEU A 134 9.62 5.83 -7.20
CA LEU A 134 8.19 5.80 -6.88
C LEU A 134 7.85 6.77 -5.75
N VAL A 135 8.73 6.88 -4.73
CA VAL A 135 8.58 7.90 -3.67
C VAL A 135 8.57 9.31 -4.26
N ARG A 136 9.49 9.60 -5.21
CA ARG A 136 9.52 10.89 -5.89
C ARG A 136 8.23 11.14 -6.68
N TYR A 137 7.76 10.16 -7.45
CA TYR A 137 6.49 10.26 -8.15
C TYR A 137 5.32 10.59 -7.20
N GLY A 138 5.25 9.93 -6.04
CA GLY A 138 4.24 10.22 -5.02
C GLY A 138 4.32 11.65 -4.48
N ALA A 139 5.54 12.18 -4.28
CA ALA A 139 5.74 13.57 -3.88
C ALA A 139 5.32 14.55 -5.00
N ASP A 140 5.71 14.27 -6.24
CA ASP A 140 5.34 15.09 -7.41
C ASP A 140 3.80 15.14 -7.58
N ALA A 141 3.09 14.05 -7.30
CA ALA A 141 1.62 13.97 -7.36
C ALA A 141 0.90 14.85 -6.32
N LYS A 142 1.59 15.30 -5.28
CA LYS A 142 1.06 16.26 -4.29
C LYS A 142 1.18 17.72 -4.76
N GLU A 143 2.14 18.01 -5.62
CA GLU A 143 2.51 19.37 -6.02
C GLU A 143 2.10 19.70 -7.44
N THR A 144 2.09 18.70 -8.32
CA THR A 144 1.87 18.89 -9.76
C THR A 144 0.70 18.06 -10.28
N ILE A 145 0.21 18.43 -11.46
CA ILE A 145 -0.79 17.64 -12.18
C ILE A 145 -0.03 16.69 -13.09
N LEU A 146 -0.12 15.40 -12.77
CA LEU A 146 0.51 14.33 -13.54
C LEU A 146 -0.47 13.76 -14.58
N ALA A 147 0.10 13.18 -15.63
CA ALA A 147 -0.68 12.50 -16.67
C ALA A 147 -0.62 10.97 -16.51
N ILE A 148 -1.55 10.27 -17.17
CA ILE A 148 -1.62 8.80 -17.12
C ILE A 148 -0.31 8.17 -17.62
N HIS A 149 0.30 8.71 -18.67
CA HIS A 149 1.55 8.18 -19.21
C HIS A 149 2.73 8.29 -18.24
N ASP A 150 2.73 9.29 -17.33
CA ASP A 150 3.75 9.41 -16.28
C ASP A 150 3.61 8.24 -15.29
N ALA A 151 2.37 7.91 -14.91
CA ALA A 151 2.08 6.76 -14.05
C ALA A 151 2.51 5.45 -14.73
N GLU A 152 2.12 5.22 -15.98
CA GLU A 152 2.48 4.03 -16.73
C GLU A 152 4.01 3.87 -16.88
N TYR A 153 4.72 4.97 -17.14
CA TYR A 153 6.17 4.98 -17.22
C TYR A 153 6.82 4.59 -15.90
N VAL A 154 6.45 5.26 -14.79
CA VAL A 154 7.03 5.01 -13.47
C VAL A 154 6.68 3.62 -12.97
N ALA A 155 5.46 3.14 -13.17
CA ALA A 155 5.04 1.79 -12.80
C ALA A 155 5.91 0.73 -13.47
N ARG A 156 6.13 0.84 -14.79
CA ARG A 156 7.00 -0.08 -15.54
C ARG A 156 8.44 -0.09 -15.03
N GLU A 157 9.00 1.09 -14.75
CA GLU A 157 10.37 1.25 -14.25
C GLU A 157 10.57 0.74 -12.81
N THR A 158 9.49 0.66 -12.03
CA THR A 158 9.55 0.27 -10.61
C THR A 158 8.94 -1.10 -10.33
N GLY A 159 8.46 -1.80 -11.37
CA GLY A 159 7.85 -3.11 -11.26
C GLY A 159 6.45 -3.09 -10.61
N VAL A 160 5.80 -1.93 -10.55
CA VAL A 160 4.42 -1.83 -10.07
C VAL A 160 3.46 -2.31 -11.15
N ARG A 161 2.49 -3.13 -10.77
CA ARG A 161 1.41 -3.59 -11.64
C ARG A 161 0.24 -2.63 -11.54
N LEU A 162 -0.14 -2.01 -12.66
CA LEU A 162 -1.33 -1.18 -12.77
C LEU A 162 -2.50 -2.03 -13.31
N HIS A 163 -3.67 -1.85 -12.73
CA HIS A 163 -4.90 -2.51 -13.17
C HIS A 163 -6.00 -1.48 -13.41
N GLU A 164 -6.50 -1.44 -14.64
CA GLU A 164 -7.70 -0.69 -14.97
C GLU A 164 -8.92 -1.46 -14.49
N ILE A 165 -9.66 -0.89 -13.55
CA ILE A 165 -10.88 -1.51 -13.01
C ILE A 165 -12.09 -1.06 -13.82
N THR A 166 -12.32 0.24 -13.94
CA THR A 166 -13.38 0.84 -14.77
C THR A 166 -12.81 1.88 -15.73
N GLY A 167 -11.61 2.38 -15.49
CA GLY A 167 -10.91 3.33 -16.33
C GLY A 167 -9.47 3.52 -15.90
N LYS A 168 -8.75 4.43 -16.56
CA LYS A 168 -7.29 4.60 -16.42
C LYS A 168 -6.88 5.73 -15.48
N ARG A 169 -7.73 6.74 -15.28
CA ARG A 169 -7.33 7.97 -14.58
C ARG A 169 -6.89 7.70 -13.16
N GLY A 170 -7.58 6.79 -12.46
CA GLY A 170 -7.21 6.37 -11.11
C GLY A 170 -5.80 5.80 -10.96
N SER A 171 -5.13 5.40 -12.07
CA SER A 171 -3.76 4.90 -12.01
C SER A 171 -2.77 5.94 -11.47
N ILE A 172 -3.03 7.24 -11.69
CA ILE A 172 -2.20 8.34 -11.21
C ILE A 172 -2.14 8.33 -9.68
N GLY A 173 -3.30 8.39 -9.04
CA GLY A 173 -3.36 8.44 -7.58
C GLY A 173 -3.12 7.08 -6.92
N ALA A 174 -3.52 5.96 -7.55
CA ALA A 174 -3.22 4.62 -7.06
C ALA A 174 -1.70 4.38 -6.98
N LEU A 175 -0.94 4.80 -8.00
CA LEU A 175 0.52 4.73 -7.98
C LEU A 175 1.14 5.67 -6.95
N ALA A 176 0.60 6.90 -6.84
CA ALA A 176 1.05 7.87 -5.84
C ALA A 176 0.80 7.38 -4.41
N ALA A 177 -0.30 6.64 -4.17
CA ALA A 177 -0.60 6.05 -2.88
C ALA A 177 0.50 5.07 -2.43
N ILE A 178 1.06 4.29 -3.35
CA ILE A 178 2.20 3.42 -3.06
C ILE A 178 3.46 4.26 -2.82
N GLY A 179 3.72 5.27 -3.64
CA GLY A 179 4.89 6.15 -3.52
C GLY A 179 4.97 6.87 -2.17
N CYS A 180 3.82 7.30 -1.64
CA CYS A 180 3.72 7.98 -0.35
C CYS A 180 3.49 7.05 0.84
N PHE A 181 3.38 5.75 0.64
CA PHE A 181 2.90 4.80 1.66
C PHE A 181 3.74 4.82 2.95
N ASP A 182 5.05 4.86 2.81
CA ASP A 182 6.00 4.77 3.93
C ASP A 182 6.47 6.17 4.44
N LEU A 183 5.83 7.26 4.00
CA LEU A 183 6.22 8.62 4.37
C LEU A 183 5.60 9.14 5.69
N GLY A 184 5.00 8.26 6.49
CA GLY A 184 4.40 8.64 7.77
C GLY A 184 3.29 9.69 7.61
N LEU A 185 3.35 10.77 8.41
CA LEU A 185 2.35 11.85 8.36
C LEU A 185 2.35 12.61 7.03
N TYR A 186 3.50 12.66 6.33
CA TYR A 186 3.58 13.31 5.03
C TYR A 186 2.66 12.67 3.98
N SER A 187 2.24 11.44 4.16
CA SER A 187 1.26 10.81 3.25
C SER A 187 -0.07 11.57 3.24
N ALA A 188 -0.57 11.96 4.41
CA ALA A 188 -1.90 12.57 4.58
C ALA A 188 -1.91 14.10 4.44
N GLY A 189 -0.76 14.79 4.61
CA GLY A 189 -0.65 16.24 4.49
C GLY A 189 -0.14 16.71 3.12
N LEU A 190 -0.19 18.01 2.89
CA LEU A 190 0.44 18.68 1.75
C LEU A 190 1.86 19.11 2.10
N PRO A 191 2.75 19.33 1.12
CA PRO A 191 4.12 19.78 1.38
C PRO A 191 4.21 21.06 2.22
N GLU A 192 3.28 21.98 2.05
CA GLU A 192 3.20 23.22 2.83
C GLU A 192 2.92 23.01 4.30
N ASP A 193 2.23 21.93 4.67
CA ASP A 193 1.91 21.61 6.07
C ASP A 193 3.16 21.26 6.88
N PHE A 194 4.27 20.93 6.20
CA PHE A 194 5.53 20.46 6.80
C PHE A 194 6.68 21.45 6.68
N LYS A 195 6.47 22.65 6.11
CA LYS A 195 7.52 23.66 5.92
C LYS A 195 8.11 24.20 7.22
N HIS A 196 7.47 23.94 8.36
CA HIS A 196 7.85 24.46 9.68
C HIS A 196 8.19 23.35 10.69
N LEU A 197 8.29 22.07 10.23
CA LEU A 197 8.76 20.93 11.03
C LEU A 197 10.23 20.63 10.75
#